data_514263be71c5a0bcc97f0adc26e802d5
#
_entry.id   514263be71c5a0bcc97f0adc26e802d5
#
_cell.length_a   1.000
_cell.length_b   1.000
_cell.length_c   1.000
_cell.angle_alpha   90.00
_cell.angle_beta   90.00
_cell.angle_gamma   90.00
#
_symmetry.space_group_name_H-M   'P 1'
#
loop_
_entity.id
_entity.type
_entity.pdbx_description
1 polymer ?
#
loop_
_entity_poly.entity_id
_entity_poly.type
_entity_poly.pdbx_seq_one_letter_code
_entity_poly.pdbx_strand_id
1 'polypeptide(L)'
;MKYQNLEWTIRDLMTLIDENKINLRPPYQRNFIWPTKDQKFLIESIKKGYPLPNFFILDNGNGNYEMLDGQQRAVTIHKFINNEFTDLDRKLYKDFPQDSLMDYKLNIVLLDGFNEEYESKEEFFYLVNKRGVQLNPSEVNHA
;
A
#
# COMPACT_ATOMS: atom_id res chain seq x y z
N MET A 1 20.50 -3.92 -7.44
CA MET A 1 19.48 -3.56 -6.46
C MET A 1 19.46 -4.58 -5.35
N LYS A 2 19.39 -4.11 -4.12
CA LYS A 2 19.22 -4.98 -2.96
C LYS A 2 17.87 -4.71 -2.33
N TYR A 3 17.34 -5.71 -1.65
CA TYR A 3 16.07 -5.53 -0.96
C TYR A 3 16.05 -6.38 0.29
N GLN A 4 15.13 -6.07 1.18
CA GLN A 4 14.89 -6.86 2.37
C GLN A 4 13.39 -6.96 2.63
N ASN A 5 13.01 -8.06 3.25
CA ASN A 5 11.61 -8.28 3.64
C ASN A 5 11.47 -7.89 5.10
N LEU A 6 10.51 -7.04 5.38
CA LEU A 6 10.25 -6.61 6.74
C LEU A 6 8.77 -6.35 6.94
N GLU A 7 8.41 -6.00 8.15
CA GLU A 7 7.02 -5.70 8.50
C GLU A 7 6.93 -4.29 9.03
N TRP A 8 5.91 -3.57 8.56
CA TRP A 8 5.49 -2.31 9.17
C TRP A 8 4.07 -2.51 9.67
N THR A 9 3.71 -1.78 10.70
CA THR A 9 2.31 -1.75 11.11
C THR A 9 1.56 -0.70 10.31
N ILE A 10 0.23 -0.76 10.34
CA ILE A 10 -0.57 0.31 9.76
C ILE A 10 -0.20 1.64 10.42
N ARG A 11 0.06 1.64 11.73
CA ARG A 11 0.48 2.85 12.42
C ARG A 11 1.74 3.44 11.80
N ASP A 12 2.74 2.60 11.50
CA ASP A 12 3.97 3.07 10.87
C ASP A 12 3.68 3.73 9.53
N LEU A 13 2.87 3.09 8.70
CA LEU A 13 2.55 3.63 7.39
C LEU A 13 1.78 4.94 7.50
N MET A 14 0.80 5.00 8.40
CA MET A 14 0.01 6.22 8.60
C MET A 14 0.90 7.38 9.03
N THR A 15 1.85 7.12 9.91
CA THR A 15 2.80 8.14 10.35
C THR A 15 3.60 8.69 9.17
N LEU A 16 4.10 7.81 8.32
CA LEU A 16 4.87 8.24 7.15
C LEU A 16 4.03 9.05 6.17
N ILE A 17 2.79 8.65 5.98
CA ILE A 17 1.88 9.40 5.10
C ILE A 17 1.61 10.78 5.68
N ASP A 18 1.25 10.83 6.95
CA ASP A 18 0.86 12.09 7.60
C ASP A 18 2.04 13.05 7.71
N GLU A 19 3.25 12.54 7.85
CA GLU A 19 4.45 13.36 7.90
C GLU A 19 5.03 13.66 6.52
N ASN A 20 4.35 13.22 5.49
CA ASN A 20 4.76 13.43 4.10
C ASN A 20 6.15 12.85 3.82
N LYS A 21 6.42 11.69 4.42
CA LYS A 21 7.70 11.01 4.27
C LYS A 21 7.65 9.85 3.27
N ILE A 22 6.49 9.56 2.73
CA ILE A 22 6.34 8.54 1.71
C ILE A 22 5.53 9.09 0.56
N ASN A 23 6.08 8.94 -0.65
CA ASN A 23 5.40 9.36 -1.87
C ASN A 23 4.54 8.19 -2.35
N LEU A 24 3.22 8.39 -2.34
CA LEU A 24 2.26 7.36 -2.77
C LEU A 24 1.89 7.47 -4.24
N ARG A 25 2.37 8.51 -4.93
CA ARG A 25 2.02 8.75 -6.33
C ARG A 25 3.25 9.01 -7.17
N PRO A 26 4.06 7.99 -7.44
CA PRO A 26 5.20 8.18 -8.35
C PRO A 26 4.72 8.67 -9.70
N PRO A 27 5.53 9.42 -10.44
CA PRO A 27 5.13 10.01 -11.72
C PRO A 27 4.67 9.00 -12.77
N TYR A 28 5.14 7.77 -12.67
CA TYR A 28 4.79 6.73 -13.63
C TYR A 28 3.53 5.96 -13.24
N GLN A 29 2.91 6.32 -12.13
CA GLN A 29 1.67 5.69 -11.68
C GLN A 29 0.48 6.38 -12.30
N ARG A 30 -0.57 5.60 -12.51
CA ARG A 30 -1.83 6.13 -13.02
C ARG A 30 -2.67 6.60 -11.85
N ASN A 31 -3.47 7.62 -12.08
CA ASN A 31 -4.44 8.09 -11.10
C ASN A 31 -5.68 7.21 -11.15
N PHE A 32 -5.53 5.97 -10.76
CA PHE A 32 -6.64 5.05 -10.70
C PHE A 32 -7.13 4.95 -9.27
N ILE A 33 -8.42 5.12 -9.09
CA ILE A 33 -9.02 5.02 -7.75
C ILE A 33 -9.91 3.77 -7.73
N TRP A 34 -9.66 2.91 -6.76
CA TRP A 34 -10.46 1.72 -6.58
C TRP A 34 -11.92 2.06 -6.36
N PRO A 35 -12.86 1.28 -6.92
CA PRO A 35 -14.26 1.42 -6.58
C PRO A 35 -14.48 1.26 -5.07
N THR A 36 -15.49 1.94 -4.57
CA THR A 36 -15.81 1.91 -3.14
C THR A 36 -15.96 0.49 -2.61
N LYS A 37 -16.56 -0.39 -3.39
CA LYS A 37 -16.76 -1.78 -2.98
C LYS A 37 -15.43 -2.46 -2.69
N ASP A 38 -14.43 -2.26 -3.56
CA ASP A 38 -13.12 -2.86 -3.39
C ASP A 38 -12.41 -2.29 -2.16
N GLN A 39 -12.61 -1.01 -1.90
CA GLN A 39 -12.05 -0.38 -0.71
C GLN A 39 -12.62 -1.03 0.56
N LYS A 40 -13.91 -1.28 0.58
CA LYS A 40 -14.55 -1.92 1.73
C LYS A 40 -14.10 -3.36 1.91
N PHE A 41 -13.88 -4.08 0.81
CA PHE A 41 -13.37 -5.45 0.89
C PHE A 41 -11.96 -5.48 1.50
N LEU A 42 -11.13 -4.51 1.19
CA LEU A 42 -9.80 -4.44 1.78
C LEU A 42 -9.90 -4.28 3.30
N ILE A 43 -10.75 -3.37 3.75
CA ILE A 43 -10.92 -3.14 5.19
C ILE A 43 -11.44 -4.41 5.86
N GLU A 44 -12.34 -5.14 5.21
CA GLU A 44 -12.85 -6.39 5.75
C GLU A 44 -11.72 -7.42 5.92
N SER A 45 -10.83 -7.52 4.94
CA SER A 45 -9.68 -8.42 5.04
C SER A 45 -8.79 -8.08 6.22
N ILE A 46 -8.56 -6.80 6.45
CA ILE A 46 -7.75 -6.36 7.58
C ILE A 46 -8.44 -6.68 8.90
N LYS A 47 -9.74 -6.43 8.99
CA LYS A 47 -10.52 -6.74 10.19
C LYS A 47 -10.45 -8.21 10.54
N LYS A 48 -10.42 -9.07 9.52
CA LYS A 48 -10.36 -10.51 9.72
C LYS A 48 -8.95 -11.03 9.94
N GLY A 49 -7.95 -10.17 9.85
CA GLY A 49 -6.57 -10.57 10.04
C GLY A 49 -5.99 -11.36 8.86
N TYR A 50 -6.59 -11.26 7.69
CA TYR A 50 -6.06 -11.92 6.51
C TYR A 50 -4.81 -11.19 6.03
N PRO A 51 -3.83 -11.89 5.46
CA PRO A 51 -2.64 -11.23 4.94
C PRO A 51 -2.97 -10.46 3.67
N LEU A 52 -2.26 -9.36 3.47
CA LEU A 52 -2.37 -8.58 2.23
C LEU A 52 -1.15 -8.87 1.36
N PRO A 53 -1.27 -8.68 0.04
CA PRO A 53 -0.10 -8.75 -0.83
C PRO A 53 0.99 -7.78 -0.38
N ASN A 54 2.23 -8.09 -0.73
CA ASN A 54 3.36 -7.27 -0.35
C ASN A 54 3.24 -5.84 -0.89
N PHE A 55 3.74 -4.89 -0.10
CA PHE A 55 3.95 -3.53 -0.56
C PHE A 55 5.41 -3.41 -0.97
N PHE A 56 5.65 -2.81 -2.13
CA PHE A 56 7.00 -2.59 -2.62
C PHE A 56 7.35 -1.11 -2.44
N ILE A 57 8.39 -0.86 -1.67
CA ILE A 57 8.73 0.50 -1.25
C ILE A 57 10.21 0.73 -1.50
N LEU A 58 10.53 1.88 -2.06
CA LEU A 58 11.91 2.28 -2.30
C LEU A 58 12.35 3.20 -1.16
N ASP A 59 13.51 2.89 -0.60
CA ASP A 59 14.15 3.72 0.41
C ASP A 59 14.98 4.77 -0.30
N ASN A 60 14.57 6.03 -0.20
CA ASN A 60 15.29 7.15 -0.83
C ASN A 60 16.33 7.76 0.11
N GLY A 61 16.45 7.21 1.32
CA GLY A 61 17.37 7.74 2.31
C GLY A 61 16.77 8.84 3.16
N ASN A 62 17.39 9.10 4.29
CA ASN A 62 17.00 10.16 5.22
C ASN A 62 15.56 10.03 5.72
N GLY A 63 15.06 8.80 5.81
CA GLY A 63 13.71 8.56 6.28
C GLY A 63 12.62 8.88 5.26
N ASN A 64 12.99 8.99 3.99
CA ASN A 64 12.05 9.27 2.90
C ASN A 64 11.89 8.05 2.01
N TYR A 65 10.66 7.80 1.58
CA TYR A 65 10.31 6.59 0.85
C TYR A 65 9.44 6.90 -0.35
N GLU A 66 9.36 5.95 -1.24
CA GLU A 66 8.50 6.03 -2.40
C GLU A 66 7.84 4.67 -2.57
N MET A 67 6.49 4.65 -2.65
CA MET A 67 5.78 3.39 -2.82
C MET A 67 5.76 3.03 -4.29
N LEU A 68 6.27 1.85 -4.63
CA LEU A 68 6.33 1.38 -6.01
C LEU A 68 5.14 0.51 -6.36
N ASP A 69 4.58 -0.18 -5.37
CA ASP A 69 3.38 -0.99 -5.56
C ASP A 69 2.63 -1.08 -4.24
N GLY A 70 1.30 -1.00 -4.32
CA GLY A 70 0.44 -1.03 -3.15
C GLY A 70 -0.26 0.29 -2.86
N GLN A 71 -0.15 1.27 -3.76
CA GLN A 71 -0.71 2.61 -3.56
C GLN A 71 -2.20 2.57 -3.26
N GLN A 72 -2.97 1.79 -4.01
CA GLN A 72 -4.43 1.74 -3.82
C GLN A 72 -4.78 1.25 -2.42
N ARG A 73 -4.05 0.24 -1.93
CA ARG A 73 -4.27 -0.27 -0.58
C ARG A 73 -3.87 0.75 0.47
N ALA A 74 -2.73 1.39 0.29
CA ALA A 74 -2.26 2.40 1.24
C ALA A 74 -3.23 3.57 1.32
N VAL A 75 -3.67 4.09 0.18
CA VAL A 75 -4.62 5.20 0.12
C VAL A 75 -5.94 4.79 0.77
N THR A 76 -6.41 3.57 0.49
CA THR A 76 -7.66 3.07 1.05
C THR A 76 -7.59 3.00 2.57
N ILE A 77 -6.50 2.46 3.12
CA ILE A 77 -6.33 2.38 4.56
C ILE A 77 -6.33 3.78 5.18
N HIS A 78 -5.59 4.70 4.56
CA HIS A 78 -5.50 6.06 5.06
C HIS A 78 -6.87 6.75 5.06
N LYS A 79 -7.63 6.57 3.98
CA LYS A 79 -8.97 7.14 3.90
C LYS A 79 -9.90 6.57 4.98
N PHE A 80 -9.81 5.27 5.22
CA PHE A 80 -10.66 4.65 6.25
C PHE A 80 -10.31 5.17 7.63
N ILE A 81 -9.02 5.22 7.96
CA ILE A 81 -8.55 5.72 9.26
C ILE A 81 -9.00 7.18 9.47
N ASN A 82 -9.13 7.94 8.39
CA ASN A 82 -9.57 9.34 8.46
C ASN A 82 -11.09 9.49 8.30
N ASN A 83 -11.83 8.40 8.45
CA ASN A 83 -13.30 8.43 8.46
C ASN A 83 -13.93 8.91 7.16
N GLU A 84 -13.29 8.61 6.03
CA GLU A 84 -13.79 9.07 4.74
C GLU A 84 -14.79 8.10 4.09
N PHE A 85 -14.91 6.90 4.59
CA PHE A 85 -15.94 5.97 4.13
C PHE A 85 -16.21 4.93 5.22
N THR A 86 -17.35 4.25 5.09
CA THR A 86 -17.75 3.22 6.04
C THR A 86 -17.34 1.83 5.57
N ASP A 87 -17.14 0.91 6.52
CA ASP A 87 -16.88 -0.49 6.18
C ASP A 87 -18.17 -1.19 5.71
N LEU A 88 -18.08 -2.51 5.49
CA LEU A 88 -19.24 -3.29 5.05
C LEU A 88 -20.37 -3.30 6.08
N ASP A 89 -20.06 -3.04 7.33
CA ASP A 89 -21.06 -2.99 8.41
C ASP A 89 -21.56 -1.56 8.66
N ARG A 90 -21.27 -0.64 7.72
CA ARG A 90 -21.72 0.76 7.79
C ARG A 90 -21.12 1.53 8.95
N LYS A 91 -19.91 1.14 9.37
CA LYS A 91 -19.22 1.82 10.46
C LYS A 91 -18.06 2.63 9.95
N LEU A 92 -17.86 3.80 10.56
CA LEU A 92 -16.66 4.59 10.35
C LEU A 92 -15.58 4.13 11.30
N TYR A 93 -14.33 4.44 11.00
CA TYR A 93 -13.24 4.06 11.88
C TYR A 93 -13.43 4.62 13.32
N LYS A 94 -13.94 5.83 13.44
CA LYS A 94 -14.17 6.44 14.74
C LYS A 94 -15.15 5.66 15.62
N ASP A 95 -15.93 4.76 15.01
CA ASP A 95 -16.90 3.93 15.75
C ASP A 95 -16.25 2.68 16.34
N PHE A 96 -14.96 2.46 16.01
CA PHE A 96 -14.19 1.34 16.53
C PHE A 96 -13.49 1.76 17.82
N PRO A 97 -13.07 0.78 18.66
CA PRO A 97 -12.22 1.13 19.80
C PRO A 97 -10.97 1.86 19.34
N GLN A 98 -10.46 2.75 20.18
CA GLN A 98 -9.28 3.53 19.90
C GLN A 98 -8.12 2.63 19.48
N ASP A 99 -7.38 3.06 18.47
CA ASP A 99 -6.20 2.38 17.94
C ASP A 99 -6.48 1.00 17.31
N SER A 100 -7.75 0.70 17.02
CA SER A 100 -8.09 -0.52 16.29
C SER A 100 -7.37 -0.53 14.96
N LEU A 101 -6.97 -1.71 14.49
CA LEU A 101 -6.28 -1.96 13.24
C LEU A 101 -4.87 -1.40 13.16
N MET A 102 -4.46 -0.58 14.11
CA MET A 102 -3.15 0.10 14.01
C MET A 102 -1.96 -0.85 14.12
N ASP A 103 -2.15 -1.98 14.78
CA ASP A 103 -1.06 -2.94 14.95
C ASP A 103 -1.07 -4.06 13.89
N TYR A 104 -1.98 -3.97 12.93
CA TYR A 104 -2.02 -4.91 11.82
C TYR A 104 -0.71 -4.80 11.03
N LYS A 105 -0.13 -5.95 10.69
CA LYS A 105 1.19 -6.00 10.06
C LYS A 105 1.10 -6.05 8.55
N LEU A 106 1.85 -5.15 7.92
CA LEU A 106 1.98 -5.05 6.47
C LEU A 106 3.31 -5.67 6.08
N ASN A 107 3.28 -6.51 5.05
CA ASN A 107 4.51 -7.12 4.53
C ASN A 107 5.15 -6.17 3.52
N ILE A 108 6.37 -5.77 3.82
CA ILE A 108 7.08 -4.77 3.02
C ILE A 108 8.29 -5.41 2.35
N VAL A 109 8.41 -5.19 1.06
CA VAL A 109 9.65 -5.45 0.34
C VAL A 109 10.31 -4.09 0.16
N LEU A 110 11.36 -3.85 0.91
CA LEU A 110 12.05 -2.56 0.91
C LEU A 110 13.27 -2.64 0.00
N LEU A 111 13.28 -1.81 -1.03
CA LEU A 111 14.37 -1.73 -1.98
C LEU A 111 15.28 -0.58 -1.58
N ASP A 112 16.59 -0.79 -1.66
CA ASP A 112 17.55 0.22 -1.25
C ASP A 112 18.12 1.04 -2.40
N GLY A 113 17.57 0.89 -3.60
CA GLY A 113 17.97 1.68 -4.76
C GLY A 113 18.10 0.82 -6.00
N PHE A 114 18.41 1.48 -7.11
CA PHE A 114 18.59 0.84 -8.40
C PHE A 114 19.96 1.22 -8.96
N ASN A 115 20.58 0.28 -9.66
CA ASN A 115 21.77 0.59 -10.42
C ASN A 115 21.32 1.17 -11.75
N GLU A 116 21.43 2.48 -11.91
CA GLU A 116 20.87 3.19 -13.05
C GLU A 116 21.48 2.84 -14.39
N GLU A 117 22.60 2.12 -14.39
CA GLU A 117 23.19 1.67 -15.65
C GLU A 117 22.33 0.59 -16.32
N TYR A 118 21.64 -0.24 -15.52
CA TYR A 118 20.87 -1.35 -16.06
C TYR A 118 19.59 -1.65 -15.29
N GLU A 119 19.20 -0.77 -14.36
CA GLU A 119 17.97 -0.92 -13.60
C GLU A 119 17.23 0.39 -13.60
N SER A 120 15.89 0.33 -13.58
CA SER A 120 15.08 1.53 -13.45
C SER A 120 13.84 1.22 -12.61
N LYS A 121 13.36 2.26 -11.94
CA LYS A 121 12.11 2.16 -11.17
C LYS A 121 10.94 1.84 -12.10
N GLU A 122 10.92 2.46 -13.27
CA GLU A 122 9.85 2.28 -14.23
C GLU A 122 9.78 0.84 -14.71
N GLU A 123 10.93 0.25 -15.03
CA GLU A 123 10.96 -1.13 -15.46
C GLU A 123 10.54 -2.06 -14.33
N PHE A 124 11.06 -1.84 -13.13
CA PHE A 124 10.69 -2.64 -11.97
C PHE A 124 9.18 -2.60 -11.76
N PHE A 125 8.62 -1.39 -11.77
CA PHE A 125 7.19 -1.19 -11.58
C PHE A 125 6.39 -1.92 -12.66
N TYR A 126 6.82 -1.81 -13.90
CA TYR A 126 6.13 -2.46 -15.01
C TYR A 126 6.12 -3.98 -14.83
N LEU A 127 7.27 -4.56 -14.51
CA LEU A 127 7.37 -6.01 -14.37
C LEU A 127 6.56 -6.54 -13.20
N VAL A 128 6.59 -5.84 -12.08
CA VAL A 128 5.82 -6.23 -10.90
C VAL A 128 4.33 -6.18 -11.18
N ASN A 129 3.86 -5.10 -11.79
CA ASN A 129 2.43 -4.95 -12.08
C ASN A 129 1.98 -5.91 -13.16
N LYS A 130 2.82 -6.17 -14.14
CA LYS A 130 2.48 -7.11 -15.20
C LYS A 130 2.26 -8.50 -14.62
N ARG A 131 3.10 -8.91 -13.68
CA ARG A 131 2.94 -10.21 -13.01
C ARG A 131 1.65 -10.26 -12.22
N GLY A 132 1.34 -9.19 -11.50
CA GLY A 132 0.10 -9.12 -10.75
C GLY A 132 -1.12 -9.27 -11.63
N VAL A 133 -1.09 -8.59 -12.76
CA VAL A 133 -2.16 -8.69 -13.74
C VAL A 133 -2.33 -10.13 -14.22
N GLN A 134 -1.23 -10.80 -14.51
CA GLN A 134 -1.25 -12.16 -15.01
C GLN A 134 -1.74 -13.16 -13.97
N LEU A 135 -1.42 -12.93 -12.71
CA LEU A 135 -1.79 -13.83 -11.63
C LEU A 135 -3.27 -13.71 -11.27
N ASN A 136 -3.88 -12.56 -11.48
CA ASN A 136 -5.26 -12.30 -11.10
C ASN A 136 -6.00 -11.65 -12.26
N PRO A 137 -6.27 -12.40 -13.32
CA PRO A 137 -6.87 -11.79 -14.51
C PRO A 137 -8.24 -11.16 -14.27
N SER A 138 -9.00 -11.67 -13.32
CA SER A 138 -10.30 -11.08 -13.01
C SER A 138 -10.21 -9.89 -12.07
N GLU A 139 -9.06 -9.74 -11.43
CA GLU A 139 -8.83 -8.71 -10.43
C GLU A 139 -7.53 -8.01 -10.67
N VAL A 140 -7.08 -8.13 -11.86
CA VAL A 140 -5.78 -7.66 -12.26
C VAL A 140 -5.52 -6.23 -11.90
N ASN A 141 -6.55 -5.49 -11.82
CA ASN A 141 -6.50 -4.11 -11.44
C ASN A 141 -6.27 -3.91 -9.95
N HIS A 142 -6.14 -4.97 -9.21
CA HIS A 142 -6.07 -4.88 -7.77
C HIS A 142 -4.67 -4.82 -7.21
N ALA A 143 -3.73 -4.72 -8.01
CA ALA A 143 -2.36 -4.68 -7.51
C ALA A 143 -2.08 -3.47 -6.66
#